data_3bf29aa8cdaff440a7b67ab8ab09bc48
#
_entry.id   3bf29aa8cdaff440a7b67ab8ab09bc48
#
_cell.length_a   1.000
_cell.length_b   1.000
_cell.length_c   1.000
_cell.angle_alpha   90.00
_cell.angle_beta   90.00
_cell.angle_gamma   90.00
#
_symmetry.space_group_name_H-M   'P 1'
#
loop_
_entity.id
_entity.type
_entity.pdbx_description
1 polymer ?
#
loop_
_entity_poly.entity_id
_entity_poly.type
_entity_poly.pdbx_seq_one_letter_code
_entity_poly.pdbx_strand_id
1 'polypeptide(L)'
;MRAETLKTQKQVEVSNNRNLGIQSYGAYNDLPQRIMEIVEASATGASCVETYRKFIAGRGFEVEAFYRAIINEKRETADDLLHAISDDFARFGGFALHINYNALYQIVEVTHVPLEWVRFGELNDEYSFSMVAVHPDWGKRFGALRRFSSADIERYHLYDPTPETIDAEVASAGGWDNYKGQIFYYSNRGEKVYPMPIYGAVLTDMSNEEGLSNITQRNVRHNFLPAGMLVDFDNTANTEGQENETKEELKAFQGDMAAGQLMYVNVREGETAPEFKPFTANNYDKAFTNAEEKTPEIIGRAFVQPPILRAQDVGSNFGATLMQNAYDFYNSITENERMVIERVFAQVFSRWHDPSI
;
A
#
# COMPACT_ATOMS: atom_id res chain seq x y z
N MET A 1 -19.99 -12.68 21.21
CA MET A 1 -18.75 -12.24 20.55
C MET A 1 -18.36 -13.33 19.55
N ARG A 2 -18.56 -13.12 18.25
CA ARG A 2 -18.08 -14.04 17.22
C ARG A 2 -16.63 -13.63 16.91
N ALA A 3 -15.69 -14.51 17.15
CA ALA A 3 -14.33 -14.35 16.67
C ALA A 3 -14.36 -14.53 15.14
N GLU A 4 -14.22 -13.46 14.41
CA GLU A 4 -13.92 -13.54 12.97
C GLU A 4 -12.46 -13.94 12.83
N THR A 5 -12.26 -15.15 12.33
CA THR A 5 -10.93 -15.61 11.95
C THR A 5 -10.52 -14.80 10.72
N LEU A 6 -9.49 -13.97 10.86
CA LEU A 6 -8.85 -13.30 9.73
C LEU A 6 -8.36 -14.37 8.75
N LYS A 7 -9.09 -14.56 7.67
CA LYS A 7 -8.62 -15.40 6.57
C LYS A 7 -7.43 -14.70 5.94
N THR A 8 -6.26 -15.31 6.03
CA THR A 8 -5.09 -14.88 5.27
C THR A 8 -5.46 -14.93 3.78
N GLN A 9 -5.67 -13.79 3.16
CA GLN A 9 -6.02 -13.71 1.76
C GLN A 9 -4.80 -14.12 0.91
N LYS A 10 -4.70 -15.40 0.59
CA LYS A 10 -3.68 -15.92 -0.33
C LYS A 10 -3.96 -15.59 -1.81
N GLN A 11 -5.13 -15.07 -2.12
CA GLN A 11 -5.55 -14.71 -3.48
C GLN A 11 -6.28 -13.37 -3.46
N VAL A 12 -6.05 -12.57 -4.48
CA VAL A 12 -6.82 -11.36 -4.71
C VAL A 12 -8.26 -11.77 -5.03
N GLU A 13 -9.22 -11.34 -4.21
CA GLU A 13 -10.63 -11.51 -4.53
C GLU A 13 -10.99 -10.56 -5.68
N VAL A 14 -11.56 -11.12 -6.73
CA VAL A 14 -12.08 -10.37 -7.88
C VAL A 14 -13.56 -10.66 -7.99
N SER A 15 -14.37 -9.61 -8.01
CA SER A 15 -15.81 -9.74 -8.14
C SER A 15 -16.35 -8.71 -9.15
N ASN A 16 -17.34 -9.12 -9.95
CA ASN A 16 -17.98 -8.21 -10.89
C ASN A 16 -18.90 -7.22 -10.16
N ASN A 17 -18.59 -5.93 -10.27
CA ASN A 17 -19.41 -4.85 -9.78
C ASN A 17 -20.25 -4.27 -10.94
N ARG A 18 -21.40 -4.88 -11.20
CA ARG A 18 -22.30 -4.50 -12.31
C ARG A 18 -22.76 -3.05 -12.25
N ASN A 19 -22.88 -2.46 -11.07
CA ASN A 19 -23.34 -1.06 -10.93
C ASN A 19 -22.31 -0.07 -11.47
N LEU A 20 -21.04 -0.40 -11.39
CA LEU A 20 -19.93 0.41 -11.89
C LEU A 20 -19.36 -0.11 -13.21
N GLY A 21 -19.76 -1.31 -13.66
CA GLY A 21 -19.24 -1.95 -14.87
C GLY A 21 -17.75 -2.26 -14.78
N ILE A 22 -17.28 -2.77 -13.61
CA ILE A 22 -15.87 -3.05 -13.35
C ILE A 22 -15.69 -4.37 -12.60
N GLN A 23 -14.47 -4.89 -12.65
CA GLN A 23 -13.99 -5.93 -11.74
C GLN A 23 -13.42 -5.29 -10.48
N SER A 24 -13.95 -5.66 -9.32
CA SER A 24 -13.44 -5.15 -8.05
C SER A 24 -12.05 -5.70 -7.72
N TYR A 25 -11.17 -4.86 -7.20
CA TYR A 25 -9.85 -5.25 -6.73
C TYR A 25 -9.88 -5.44 -5.21
N GLY A 26 -10.04 -6.69 -4.79
CA GLY A 26 -10.31 -7.06 -3.40
C GLY A 26 -11.80 -7.01 -3.07
N ALA A 27 -12.17 -7.46 -1.86
CA ALA A 27 -13.55 -7.61 -1.41
C ALA A 27 -14.37 -6.30 -1.44
N TYR A 28 -13.70 -5.18 -1.17
CA TYR A 28 -14.32 -3.84 -1.11
C TYR A 28 -13.82 -2.90 -2.20
N ASN A 29 -13.13 -3.42 -3.21
CA ASN A 29 -12.51 -2.63 -4.27
C ASN A 29 -11.46 -1.62 -3.77
N ASP A 30 -10.80 -1.90 -2.67
CA ASP A 30 -9.89 -1.03 -1.93
C ASP A 30 -8.52 -1.68 -1.63
N LEU A 31 -8.25 -2.86 -2.18
CA LEU A 31 -7.05 -3.62 -1.82
C LEU A 31 -5.73 -2.86 -2.06
N PRO A 32 -5.53 -2.14 -3.19
CA PRO A 32 -4.31 -1.35 -3.38
C PRO A 32 -4.13 -0.27 -2.31
N GLN A 33 -5.20 0.46 -1.98
CA GLN A 33 -5.17 1.50 -0.96
C GLN A 33 -4.82 0.92 0.42
N ARG A 34 -5.40 -0.24 0.76
CA ARG A 34 -5.09 -0.95 2.00
C ARG A 34 -3.65 -1.45 2.04
N ILE A 35 -3.11 -1.92 0.91
CA ILE A 35 -1.68 -2.31 0.83
C ILE A 35 -0.80 -1.10 1.13
N MET A 36 -1.10 0.07 0.54
CA MET A 36 -0.36 1.31 0.81
C MET A 36 -0.41 1.68 2.29
N GLU A 37 -1.60 1.71 2.89
CA GLU A 37 -1.78 2.01 4.31
C GLU A 37 -0.97 1.07 5.22
N ILE A 38 -1.00 -0.24 4.96
CA ILE A 38 -0.25 -1.24 5.72
C ILE A 38 1.26 -1.05 5.57
N VAL A 39 1.74 -0.81 4.34
CA VAL A 39 3.17 -0.59 4.08
C VAL A 39 3.66 0.69 4.76
N GLU A 40 2.90 1.78 4.65
CA GLU A 40 3.27 3.08 5.24
C GLU A 40 3.25 3.06 6.77
N ALA A 41 2.37 2.24 7.37
CA ALA A 41 2.30 2.07 8.82
C ALA A 41 3.40 1.14 9.39
N SER A 42 4.04 0.32 8.56
CA SER A 42 5.12 -0.60 8.95
C SER A 42 6.48 0.02 8.64
N ALA A 43 7.29 0.32 9.66
CA ALA A 43 8.62 0.91 9.49
C ALA A 43 9.55 0.00 8.65
N THR A 44 9.54 -1.31 8.96
CA THR A 44 10.32 -2.30 8.21
C THR A 44 9.76 -2.49 6.81
N GLY A 45 8.43 -2.57 6.65
CA GLY A 45 7.76 -2.69 5.37
C GLY A 45 8.09 -1.55 4.43
N ALA A 46 7.93 -0.31 4.88
CA ALA A 46 8.24 0.89 4.10
C ALA A 46 9.71 0.92 3.66
N SER A 47 10.64 0.62 4.57
CA SER A 47 12.08 0.56 4.27
C SER A 47 12.42 -0.52 3.23
N CYS A 48 11.81 -1.70 3.35
CA CYS A 48 12.02 -2.81 2.42
C CYS A 48 11.46 -2.51 1.03
N VAL A 49 10.26 -1.94 0.94
CA VAL A 49 9.65 -1.52 -0.34
C VAL A 49 10.49 -0.45 -1.01
N GLU A 50 10.93 0.57 -0.26
CA GLU A 50 11.77 1.65 -0.81
C GLU A 50 13.13 1.13 -1.30
N THR A 51 13.75 0.21 -0.57
CA THR A 51 14.98 -0.44 -1.03
C THR A 51 14.75 -1.24 -2.30
N TYR A 52 13.66 -2.03 -2.35
CA TYR A 52 13.29 -2.82 -3.52
C TYR A 52 13.03 -1.92 -4.74
N ARG A 53 12.29 -0.83 -4.58
CA ARG A 53 12.06 0.19 -5.61
C ARG A 53 13.36 0.74 -6.19
N LYS A 54 14.32 1.12 -5.31
CA LYS A 54 15.64 1.63 -5.73
C LYS A 54 16.44 0.63 -6.54
N PHE A 55 16.38 -0.65 -6.18
CA PHE A 55 17.07 -1.70 -6.94
C PHE A 55 16.36 -2.02 -8.27
N ILE A 56 15.04 -1.88 -8.36
CA ILE A 56 14.30 -2.00 -9.62
C ILE A 56 14.64 -0.83 -10.54
N ALA A 57 14.58 0.41 -10.07
CA ALA A 57 14.94 1.59 -10.86
C ALA A 57 16.42 1.57 -11.31
N GLY A 58 17.28 0.98 -10.47
CA GLY A 58 18.71 0.88 -10.76
C GLY A 58 19.39 2.26 -10.88
N ARG A 59 20.18 2.42 -11.92
CA ARG A 59 20.90 3.68 -12.24
C ARG A 59 20.23 4.51 -13.33
N GLY A 60 19.00 4.14 -13.72
CA GLY A 60 18.34 4.75 -14.87
C GLY A 60 18.85 4.18 -16.20
N PHE A 61 18.51 4.87 -17.29
CA PHE A 61 18.92 4.49 -18.63
C PHE A 61 20.33 5.01 -18.96
N GLU A 62 21.11 4.27 -19.74
CA GLU A 62 22.48 4.65 -20.11
C GLU A 62 22.52 5.73 -21.22
N VAL A 63 21.51 5.76 -22.10
CA VAL A 63 21.48 6.67 -23.24
C VAL A 63 20.93 8.03 -22.82
N GLU A 64 21.80 9.06 -22.79
CA GLU A 64 21.44 10.41 -22.33
C GLU A 64 20.28 11.04 -23.10
N ALA A 65 20.22 10.86 -24.40
CA ALA A 65 19.14 11.38 -25.23
C ALA A 65 17.79 10.78 -24.81
N PHE A 66 17.77 9.49 -24.43
CA PHE A 66 16.57 8.79 -24.02
C PHE A 66 16.11 9.19 -22.61
N TYR A 67 16.98 9.13 -21.60
CA TYR A 67 16.53 9.42 -20.25
C TYR A 67 16.11 10.87 -20.02
N ARG A 68 16.63 11.81 -20.83
CA ARG A 68 16.21 13.23 -20.81
C ARG A 68 15.05 13.56 -21.74
N ALA A 69 14.59 12.61 -22.54
CA ALA A 69 13.48 12.84 -23.45
C ALA A 69 12.22 13.24 -22.68
N ILE A 70 11.61 14.35 -23.08
CA ILE A 70 10.32 14.77 -22.57
C ILE A 70 9.24 13.91 -23.22
N ILE A 71 8.46 13.21 -22.43
CA ILE A 71 7.54 12.18 -22.91
C ILE A 71 6.06 12.52 -22.77
N ASN A 72 5.74 13.66 -22.14
CA ASN A 72 4.35 14.12 -21.97
C ASN A 72 4.25 15.64 -21.79
N GLU A 73 3.00 16.13 -21.78
CA GLU A 73 2.69 17.55 -21.60
C GLU A 73 3.13 18.11 -20.23
N LYS A 74 3.22 17.27 -19.21
CA LYS A 74 3.71 17.65 -17.87
C LYS A 74 5.22 17.86 -17.84
N ARG A 75 5.91 17.61 -18.97
CA ARG A 75 7.36 17.69 -19.13
C ARG A 75 8.13 16.66 -18.28
N GLU A 76 7.49 15.55 -17.98
CA GLU A 76 8.16 14.41 -17.34
C GLU A 76 9.12 13.76 -18.36
N THR A 77 10.23 13.26 -17.85
CA THR A 77 11.24 12.55 -18.64
C THR A 77 11.03 11.04 -18.62
N ALA A 78 11.70 10.32 -19.53
CA ALA A 78 11.68 8.86 -19.50
C ALA A 78 12.24 8.29 -18.18
N ASP A 79 13.16 9.01 -17.53
CA ASP A 79 13.69 8.61 -16.22
C ASP A 79 12.67 8.83 -15.09
N ASP A 80 11.91 9.92 -15.12
CA ASP A 80 10.80 10.15 -14.19
C ASP A 80 9.75 9.04 -14.32
N LEU A 81 9.44 8.63 -15.56
CA LEU A 81 8.54 7.51 -15.83
C LEU A 81 9.08 6.18 -15.26
N LEU A 82 10.39 5.91 -15.42
CA LEU A 82 11.02 4.72 -14.86
C LEU A 82 10.87 4.68 -13.36
N HIS A 83 11.08 5.80 -12.67
CA HIS A 83 10.91 5.87 -11.21
C HIS A 83 9.48 5.65 -10.78
N ALA A 84 8.49 6.21 -11.48
CA ALA A 84 7.07 6.01 -11.20
C ALA A 84 6.62 4.55 -11.41
N ILE A 85 7.05 3.92 -12.52
CA ILE A 85 6.79 2.50 -12.80
C ILE A 85 7.44 1.61 -11.74
N SER A 86 8.68 1.93 -11.33
CA SER A 86 9.40 1.15 -10.32
C SER A 86 8.72 1.22 -8.94
N ASP A 87 8.09 2.36 -8.61
CA ASP A 87 7.31 2.49 -7.38
C ASP A 87 6.07 1.61 -7.41
N ASP A 88 5.27 1.68 -8.46
CA ASP A 88 4.09 0.83 -8.63
C ASP A 88 4.45 -0.66 -8.65
N PHE A 89 5.52 -1.00 -9.37
CA PHE A 89 5.99 -2.38 -9.44
C PHE A 89 6.40 -2.91 -8.07
N ALA A 90 7.13 -2.11 -7.28
CA ALA A 90 7.57 -2.49 -5.95
C ALA A 90 6.38 -2.61 -4.98
N ARG A 91 5.39 -1.73 -5.08
CA ARG A 91 4.22 -1.70 -4.19
C ARG A 91 3.21 -2.78 -4.52
N PHE A 92 2.94 -3.01 -5.81
CA PHE A 92 1.80 -3.82 -6.24
C PHE A 92 2.18 -5.04 -7.09
N GLY A 93 3.36 -5.04 -7.68
CA GLY A 93 3.80 -6.07 -8.64
C GLY A 93 3.27 -5.86 -10.05
N GLY A 94 2.90 -4.64 -10.40
CA GLY A 94 2.43 -4.23 -11.71
C GLY A 94 2.44 -2.73 -11.88
N PHE A 95 2.11 -2.24 -13.07
CA PHE A 95 2.03 -0.80 -13.37
C PHE A 95 1.14 -0.55 -14.58
N ALA A 96 0.74 0.71 -14.78
CA ALA A 96 -0.08 1.13 -15.90
C ALA A 96 0.45 2.42 -16.53
N LEU A 97 0.34 2.50 -17.86
CA LEU A 97 0.74 3.68 -18.65
C LEU A 97 -0.42 4.11 -19.53
N HIS A 98 -0.66 5.40 -19.58
CA HIS A 98 -1.54 6.00 -20.56
C HIS A 98 -0.72 6.40 -21.79
N ILE A 99 -1.21 6.04 -22.98
CA ILE A 99 -0.50 6.19 -24.26
C ILE A 99 -1.41 6.90 -25.23
N ASN A 100 -0.94 8.03 -25.76
CA ASN A 100 -1.58 8.81 -26.79
C ASN A 100 -0.87 8.70 -28.13
N TYR A 101 -1.65 8.73 -29.20
CA TYR A 101 -1.19 8.57 -30.59
C TYR A 101 -1.48 9.80 -31.45
N ASN A 102 -0.68 9.98 -32.48
CA ASN A 102 -0.97 10.91 -33.58
C ASN A 102 -1.69 10.19 -34.74
N ALA A 103 -2.12 10.94 -35.75
CA ALA A 103 -2.79 10.41 -36.93
C ALA A 103 -1.89 9.51 -37.82
N LEU A 104 -0.63 9.37 -37.51
CA LEU A 104 0.31 8.43 -38.14
C LEU A 104 0.51 7.16 -37.31
N TYR A 105 -0.32 6.94 -36.27
CA TYR A 105 -0.27 5.82 -35.32
C TYR A 105 1.05 5.75 -34.52
N GLN A 106 1.77 6.88 -34.42
CA GLN A 106 2.96 7.00 -33.61
C GLN A 106 2.59 7.46 -32.22
N ILE A 107 3.30 6.98 -31.22
CA ILE A 107 3.14 7.39 -29.84
C ILE A 107 3.74 8.78 -29.66
N VAL A 108 2.96 9.72 -29.15
CA VAL A 108 3.36 11.10 -28.91
C VAL A 108 3.42 11.47 -27.45
N GLU A 109 2.75 10.69 -26.62
CA GLU A 109 2.70 10.93 -25.17
C GLU A 109 2.59 9.61 -24.41
N VAL A 110 3.38 9.51 -23.35
CA VAL A 110 3.29 8.42 -22.36
C VAL A 110 3.25 9.03 -20.97
N THR A 111 2.22 8.68 -20.20
CA THR A 111 2.04 9.17 -18.84
C THR A 111 1.82 8.00 -17.89
N HIS A 112 2.45 8.04 -16.71
CA HIS A 112 2.18 7.08 -15.66
C HIS A 112 0.76 7.24 -15.12
N VAL A 113 0.06 6.11 -14.97
CA VAL A 113 -1.24 6.04 -14.30
C VAL A 113 -1.06 5.22 -13.02
N PRO A 114 -1.24 5.81 -11.83
CA PRO A 114 -1.10 5.07 -10.57
C PRO A 114 -1.94 3.80 -10.58
N LEU A 115 -1.34 2.65 -10.27
CA LEU A 115 -2.00 1.36 -10.39
C LEU A 115 -3.23 1.23 -9.47
N GLU A 116 -3.20 1.90 -8.32
CA GLU A 116 -4.33 1.95 -7.40
C GLU A 116 -5.56 2.63 -8.01
N TRP A 117 -5.41 3.42 -9.07
CA TRP A 117 -6.52 4.06 -9.78
C TRP A 117 -7.15 3.18 -10.85
N VAL A 118 -6.51 2.06 -11.18
CA VAL A 118 -6.88 1.23 -12.33
C VAL A 118 -7.79 0.08 -11.92
N ARG A 119 -8.88 -0.12 -12.66
CA ARG A 119 -9.76 -1.29 -12.55
C ARG A 119 -10.09 -1.80 -13.94
N PHE A 120 -10.18 -3.10 -14.10
CA PHE A 120 -10.66 -3.69 -15.34
C PHE A 120 -12.16 -3.51 -15.49
N GLY A 121 -12.63 -3.31 -16.72
CA GLY A 121 -14.02 -3.29 -17.07
C GLY A 121 -14.66 -4.68 -16.96
N GLU A 122 -15.85 -4.84 -17.50
CA GLU A 122 -16.50 -6.15 -17.60
C GLU A 122 -15.80 -7.01 -18.65
N LEU A 123 -15.90 -8.32 -18.47
CA LEU A 123 -15.45 -9.29 -19.49
C LEU A 123 -16.35 -9.16 -20.72
N ASN A 124 -15.75 -9.15 -21.90
CA ASN A 124 -16.46 -9.26 -23.17
C ASN A 124 -16.97 -10.70 -23.43
N ASP A 125 -17.67 -10.90 -24.53
CA ASP A 125 -18.20 -12.22 -24.92
C ASP A 125 -17.11 -13.27 -25.18
N GLU A 126 -15.87 -12.84 -25.40
CA GLU A 126 -14.69 -13.68 -25.59
C GLU A 126 -13.93 -13.98 -24.29
N TYR A 127 -14.50 -13.62 -23.13
CA TYR A 127 -13.87 -13.73 -21.82
C TYR A 127 -12.54 -12.98 -21.69
N SER A 128 -12.39 -11.89 -22.45
CA SER A 128 -11.24 -11.00 -22.36
C SER A 128 -11.66 -9.60 -21.88
N PHE A 129 -10.70 -8.80 -21.41
CA PHE A 129 -10.92 -7.42 -21.05
C PHE A 129 -10.54 -6.53 -22.22
N SER A 130 -11.41 -5.63 -22.61
CA SER A 130 -11.14 -4.62 -23.64
C SER A 130 -11.01 -3.22 -23.09
N MET A 131 -11.53 -2.98 -21.89
CA MET A 131 -11.63 -1.67 -21.28
C MET A 131 -11.03 -1.64 -19.88
N VAL A 132 -10.46 -0.50 -19.54
CA VAL A 132 -9.95 -0.16 -18.23
C VAL A 132 -10.66 1.08 -17.70
N ALA A 133 -11.04 1.05 -16.45
CA ALA A 133 -11.66 2.14 -15.72
C ALA A 133 -10.63 2.79 -14.80
N VAL A 134 -10.48 4.11 -14.84
CA VAL A 134 -9.51 4.86 -14.04
C VAL A 134 -10.26 5.87 -13.17
N HIS A 135 -9.97 5.85 -11.87
CA HIS A 135 -10.48 6.83 -10.92
C HIS A 135 -9.59 6.90 -9.67
N PRO A 136 -9.35 8.09 -9.09
CA PRO A 136 -8.44 8.23 -7.94
C PRO A 136 -9.04 7.79 -6.61
N ASP A 137 -10.36 7.70 -6.51
CA ASP A 137 -11.08 7.55 -5.24
C ASP A 137 -11.69 6.16 -5.01
N TRP A 138 -11.12 5.10 -5.60
CA TRP A 138 -11.57 3.74 -5.31
C TRP A 138 -11.47 3.42 -3.81
N GLY A 139 -12.48 2.73 -3.30
CA GLY A 139 -12.52 2.30 -1.90
C GLY A 139 -12.82 3.41 -0.88
N LYS A 140 -12.80 4.68 -1.26
CA LYS A 140 -13.16 5.76 -0.35
C LYS A 140 -14.64 5.73 -0.01
N ARG A 141 -14.94 5.68 1.28
CA ARG A 141 -16.32 5.82 1.78
C ARG A 141 -16.64 7.31 1.84
N PHE A 142 -17.35 7.79 0.83
CA PHE A 142 -17.93 9.12 0.91
C PHE A 142 -19.10 9.10 1.91
N GLY A 143 -19.22 10.18 2.70
CA GLY A 143 -20.40 10.36 3.57
C GLY A 143 -21.70 10.33 2.76
N ALA A 144 -22.84 10.22 3.42
CA ALA A 144 -24.18 9.98 2.83
C ALA A 144 -24.59 10.92 1.67
N LEU A 145 -23.89 12.03 1.46
CA LEU A 145 -24.20 13.07 0.48
C LEU A 145 -23.48 12.94 -0.87
N ARG A 146 -22.42 12.13 -0.98
CA ARG A 146 -21.69 11.96 -2.23
C ARG A 146 -21.58 10.47 -2.58
N ARG A 147 -22.39 10.05 -3.53
CA ARG A 147 -22.32 8.71 -4.12
C ARG A 147 -21.39 8.77 -5.32
N PHE A 148 -20.42 7.90 -5.35
CA PHE A 148 -19.61 7.59 -6.50
C PHE A 148 -20.50 6.99 -7.59
N SER A 149 -20.47 7.56 -8.79
CA SER A 149 -21.30 7.10 -9.91
C SER A 149 -20.44 6.60 -11.06
N SER A 150 -21.03 5.78 -11.91
CA SER A 150 -20.36 5.31 -13.14
C SER A 150 -19.98 6.45 -14.10
N ALA A 151 -20.63 7.61 -13.98
CA ALA A 151 -20.35 8.80 -14.80
C ALA A 151 -19.03 9.49 -14.38
N ASP A 152 -18.56 9.28 -13.15
CA ASP A 152 -17.33 9.88 -12.65
C ASP A 152 -16.08 9.07 -13.07
N ILE A 153 -16.29 7.90 -13.70
CA ILE A 153 -15.22 6.97 -14.08
C ILE A 153 -14.76 7.25 -15.51
N GLU A 154 -13.49 7.51 -15.67
CA GLU A 154 -12.88 7.54 -17.00
C GLU A 154 -12.61 6.13 -17.50
N ARG A 155 -12.89 5.89 -18.79
CA ARG A 155 -12.73 4.59 -19.43
C ARG A 155 -11.80 4.70 -20.61
N TYR A 156 -10.88 3.74 -20.71
CA TYR A 156 -9.88 3.66 -21.76
C TYR A 156 -9.86 2.25 -22.35
N HIS A 157 -9.45 2.13 -23.59
CA HIS A 157 -9.15 0.85 -24.20
C HIS A 157 -7.82 0.29 -23.68
N LEU A 158 -7.69 -1.04 -23.66
CA LEU A 158 -6.41 -1.66 -23.39
C LEU A 158 -5.48 -1.50 -24.59
N TYR A 159 -4.18 -1.42 -24.32
CA TYR A 159 -3.13 -1.21 -25.29
C TYR A 159 -3.13 -2.28 -26.38
N ASP A 160 -3.48 -1.88 -27.60
CA ASP A 160 -3.30 -2.59 -28.86
C ASP A 160 -2.87 -1.58 -29.93
N PRO A 161 -1.57 -1.50 -30.25
CA PRO A 161 -1.02 -0.47 -31.11
C PRO A 161 -1.22 -0.78 -32.62
N THR A 162 -2.12 -1.70 -32.97
CA THR A 162 -2.41 -1.98 -34.39
C THR A 162 -3.20 -0.82 -35.01
N PRO A 163 -2.86 -0.36 -36.23
CA PRO A 163 -3.58 0.73 -36.87
C PRO A 163 -5.08 0.47 -37.00
N GLU A 164 -5.45 -0.75 -37.29
CA GLU A 164 -6.86 -1.15 -37.46
C GLU A 164 -7.66 -1.01 -36.16
N THR A 165 -7.05 -1.35 -35.02
CA THR A 165 -7.66 -1.19 -33.70
C THR A 165 -7.78 0.28 -33.35
N ILE A 166 -6.73 1.07 -33.55
CA ILE A 166 -6.74 2.51 -33.27
C ILE A 166 -7.81 3.21 -34.12
N ASP A 167 -7.92 2.88 -35.41
CA ASP A 167 -8.95 3.44 -36.29
C ASP A 167 -10.36 3.12 -35.83
N ALA A 168 -10.60 1.89 -35.40
CA ALA A 168 -11.89 1.49 -34.86
C ALA A 168 -12.25 2.23 -33.57
N GLU A 169 -11.28 2.42 -32.69
CA GLU A 169 -11.43 3.18 -31.44
C GLU A 169 -11.67 4.67 -31.70
N VAL A 170 -10.91 5.27 -32.61
CA VAL A 170 -11.08 6.67 -33.04
C VAL A 170 -12.46 6.88 -33.68
N ALA A 171 -12.90 5.97 -34.52
CA ALA A 171 -14.22 6.02 -35.12
C ALA A 171 -15.33 5.91 -34.06
N SER A 172 -15.16 5.03 -33.08
CA SER A 172 -16.07 4.86 -31.95
C SER A 172 -16.13 6.12 -31.05
N ALA A 173 -15.00 6.81 -30.87
CA ALA A 173 -14.91 8.05 -30.14
C ALA A 173 -15.50 9.27 -30.89
N GLY A 174 -15.77 9.14 -32.19
CA GLY A 174 -16.25 10.22 -33.04
C GLY A 174 -15.17 11.12 -33.60
N GLY A 175 -13.93 10.65 -33.67
CA GLY A 175 -12.76 11.30 -34.26
C GLY A 175 -11.60 11.47 -33.29
N TRP A 176 -10.45 11.89 -33.85
CA TRP A 176 -9.21 12.10 -33.10
C TRP A 176 -9.32 13.08 -31.95
N ASP A 177 -10.16 14.13 -32.07
CA ASP A 177 -10.37 15.14 -31.04
C ASP A 177 -11.01 14.59 -29.76
N ASN A 178 -11.69 13.46 -29.87
CA ASN A 178 -12.38 12.81 -28.74
C ASN A 178 -11.69 11.52 -28.30
N TYR A 179 -10.69 11.08 -29.04
CA TYR A 179 -9.94 9.87 -28.73
C TYR A 179 -9.04 10.07 -27.50
N LYS A 180 -9.18 9.23 -26.51
CA LYS A 180 -8.48 9.36 -25.22
C LYS A 180 -7.20 8.53 -25.12
N GLY A 181 -6.80 7.82 -26.19
CA GLY A 181 -5.67 6.92 -26.13
C GLY A 181 -5.99 5.58 -25.46
N GLN A 182 -4.97 4.84 -25.10
CA GLN A 182 -5.03 3.49 -24.55
C GLN A 182 -4.27 3.37 -23.25
N ILE A 183 -4.61 2.37 -22.43
CA ILE A 183 -3.87 2.00 -21.22
C ILE A 183 -3.07 0.73 -21.48
N PHE A 184 -1.74 0.84 -21.39
CA PHE A 184 -0.86 -0.30 -21.23
C PHE A 184 -0.90 -0.75 -19.77
N TYR A 185 -1.11 -2.04 -19.55
CA TYR A 185 -1.20 -2.61 -18.21
C TYR A 185 -0.29 -3.81 -18.09
N TYR A 186 0.54 -3.82 -17.08
CA TYR A 186 1.40 -4.95 -16.74
C TYR A 186 1.03 -5.54 -15.36
N SER A 187 1.00 -6.88 -15.27
CA SER A 187 0.83 -7.62 -14.03
C SER A 187 1.85 -8.75 -13.96
N ASN A 188 2.53 -8.89 -12.82
CA ASN A 188 3.47 -9.97 -12.55
C ASN A 188 2.79 -11.36 -12.41
N ARG A 189 1.46 -11.40 -12.41
CA ARG A 189 0.68 -12.64 -12.26
C ARG A 189 0.07 -13.18 -13.56
N GLY A 190 0.41 -12.57 -14.69
CA GLY A 190 -0.01 -13.04 -16.01
C GLY A 190 -1.53 -13.23 -16.15
N GLU A 191 -2.02 -14.46 -15.97
CA GLU A 191 -3.44 -14.82 -16.13
C GLU A 191 -4.38 -14.27 -15.04
N LYS A 192 -3.85 -13.70 -13.96
CA LYS A 192 -4.66 -13.08 -12.92
C LYS A 192 -5.02 -11.65 -13.30
N VAL A 193 -6.26 -11.26 -13.03
CA VAL A 193 -6.76 -9.91 -13.36
C VAL A 193 -5.88 -8.83 -12.72
N TYR A 194 -5.56 -8.99 -11.43
CA TYR A 194 -4.79 -8.01 -10.67
C TYR A 194 -3.48 -8.60 -10.15
N PRO A 195 -2.41 -7.78 -10.09
CA PRO A 195 -1.15 -8.18 -9.51
C PRO A 195 -1.24 -8.34 -7.99
N MET A 196 -0.20 -8.89 -7.43
CA MET A 196 0.02 -8.97 -5.99
C MET A 196 1.51 -8.76 -5.72
N PRO A 197 1.88 -7.93 -4.74
CA PRO A 197 3.28 -7.71 -4.43
C PRO A 197 3.95 -8.99 -3.94
N ILE A 198 5.28 -9.07 -4.10
CA ILE A 198 6.08 -10.22 -3.66
C ILE A 198 5.92 -10.49 -2.16
N TYR A 199 5.69 -9.43 -1.39
CA TYR A 199 5.50 -9.47 0.07
C TYR A 199 4.04 -9.66 0.50
N GLY A 200 3.14 -9.97 -0.42
CA GLY A 200 1.72 -10.15 -0.11
C GLY A 200 1.41 -11.18 0.98
N ALA A 201 2.33 -12.13 1.21
CA ALA A 201 2.19 -13.13 2.27
C ALA A 201 2.44 -12.58 3.69
N VAL A 202 3.15 -11.46 3.82
CA VAL A 202 3.56 -10.84 5.10
C VAL A 202 2.85 -9.52 5.40
N LEU A 203 1.79 -9.19 4.67
CA LEU A 203 0.97 -8.00 4.95
C LEU A 203 0.39 -8.01 6.39
N THR A 204 0.07 -9.21 6.90
CA THR A 204 -0.37 -9.36 8.29
C THR A 204 0.75 -9.05 9.28
N ASP A 205 1.98 -9.45 8.98
CA ASP A 205 3.14 -9.16 9.84
C ASP A 205 3.46 -7.67 9.84
N MET A 206 3.33 -6.98 8.71
CA MET A 206 3.45 -5.51 8.64
C MET A 206 2.36 -4.83 9.48
N SER A 207 1.11 -5.28 9.42
CA SER A 207 0.03 -4.76 10.26
C SER A 207 0.26 -5.08 11.75
N ASN A 208 0.88 -6.23 12.07
CA ASN A 208 1.27 -6.55 13.44
C ASN A 208 2.37 -5.60 13.95
N GLU A 209 3.35 -5.22 13.12
CA GLU A 209 4.39 -4.24 13.48
C GLU A 209 3.77 -2.89 13.88
N GLU A 210 2.80 -2.40 13.11
CA GLU A 210 2.00 -1.22 13.48
C GLU A 210 1.30 -1.41 14.82
N GLY A 211 0.61 -2.56 15.01
CA GLY A 211 -0.10 -2.89 16.25
C GLY A 211 0.82 -2.91 17.46
N LEU A 212 2.02 -3.48 17.35
CA LEU A 212 3.05 -3.49 18.40
C LEU A 212 3.49 -2.07 18.75
N SER A 213 3.76 -1.23 17.74
CA SER A 213 4.11 0.17 17.94
C SER A 213 3.01 0.94 18.66
N ASN A 214 1.75 0.73 18.29
CA ASN A 214 0.59 1.35 18.91
C ASN A 214 0.41 0.91 20.39
N ILE A 215 0.66 -0.38 20.68
CA ILE A 215 0.61 -0.89 22.06
C ILE A 215 1.72 -0.26 22.89
N THR A 216 2.95 -0.21 22.38
CA THR A 216 4.09 0.41 23.04
C THR A 216 3.81 1.89 23.32
N GLN A 217 3.30 2.64 22.33
CA GLN A 217 2.93 4.03 22.50
C GLN A 217 1.87 4.23 23.60
N ARG A 218 0.83 3.38 23.61
CA ARG A 218 -0.20 3.44 24.65
C ARG A 218 0.35 3.11 26.02
N ASN A 219 1.20 2.10 26.14
CA ASN A 219 1.83 1.74 27.41
C ASN A 219 2.69 2.89 27.93
N VAL A 220 3.48 3.54 27.09
CA VAL A 220 4.27 4.71 27.47
C VAL A 220 3.37 5.86 27.94
N ARG A 221 2.29 6.16 27.19
CA ARG A 221 1.35 7.22 27.53
C ARG A 221 0.57 6.97 28.83
N HIS A 222 0.30 5.71 29.13
CA HIS A 222 -0.43 5.31 30.34
C HIS A 222 0.48 4.83 31.49
N ASN A 223 1.78 5.15 31.42
CA ASN A 223 2.76 4.81 32.46
C ASN A 223 2.84 3.31 32.77
N PHE A 224 2.62 2.45 31.79
CA PHE A 224 2.59 0.99 31.97
C PHE A 224 1.56 0.52 33.02
N LEU A 225 0.51 1.29 33.29
CA LEU A 225 -0.54 0.89 34.19
C LEU A 225 -1.24 -0.37 33.63
N PRO A 226 -1.32 -1.44 34.41
CA PRO A 226 -2.01 -2.64 33.98
C PRO A 226 -3.49 -2.34 33.76
N ALA A 227 -4.09 -2.93 32.73
CA ALA A 227 -5.52 -2.90 32.58
C ALA A 227 -6.18 -3.59 33.77
N GLY A 228 -7.20 -3.01 34.34
CA GLY A 228 -7.87 -3.53 35.51
C GLY A 228 -9.31 -3.03 35.60
N MET A 229 -10.02 -3.53 36.59
CA MET A 229 -11.37 -3.11 36.91
C MET A 229 -11.33 -2.33 38.22
N LEU A 230 -11.82 -1.07 38.18
CA LEU A 230 -12.10 -0.33 39.40
C LEU A 230 -13.47 -0.76 39.91
N VAL A 231 -13.51 -1.32 41.11
CA VAL A 231 -14.75 -1.70 41.78
C VAL A 231 -15.01 -0.70 42.89
N ASP A 232 -16.07 0.08 42.74
CA ASP A 232 -16.58 0.98 43.76
C ASP A 232 -17.79 0.33 44.42
N PHE A 233 -17.85 0.33 45.76
CA PHE A 233 -18.90 -0.28 46.57
C PHE A 233 -19.89 0.75 47.08
N ASP A 234 -19.93 1.95 46.55
CA ASP A 234 -20.87 2.97 46.99
C ASP A 234 -22.31 2.56 46.67
N ASN A 235 -23.11 2.48 47.74
CA ASN A 235 -24.51 2.00 47.69
C ASN A 235 -25.50 3.15 47.51
N THR A 236 -25.02 4.37 47.35
CA THR A 236 -25.86 5.54 47.04
C THR A 236 -26.10 5.59 45.51
N ALA A 237 -27.36 5.75 45.12
CA ALA A 237 -27.73 5.87 43.73
C ALA A 237 -26.99 7.09 43.11
N ASN A 238 -25.90 6.79 42.41
CA ASN A 238 -25.10 7.79 41.70
C ASN A 238 -25.99 8.53 40.71
N THR A 239 -26.08 9.84 40.85
CA THR A 239 -26.66 10.68 39.79
C THR A 239 -25.67 10.73 38.63
N GLU A 240 -26.18 10.78 37.37
CA GLU A 240 -25.37 10.85 36.13
C GLU A 240 -24.21 11.88 36.20
N GLY A 241 -24.36 12.93 37.01
CA GLY A 241 -23.32 13.95 37.25
C GLY A 241 -22.12 13.41 37.99
N GLN A 242 -22.31 12.60 39.04
CA GLN A 242 -21.22 12.05 39.86
C GLN A 242 -20.40 10.99 39.11
N GLU A 243 -21.04 10.17 38.27
CA GLU A 243 -20.32 9.22 37.40
C GLU A 243 -19.44 9.94 36.38
N ASN A 244 -19.87 11.09 35.88
CA ASN A 244 -19.09 11.85 34.92
C ASN A 244 -17.88 12.55 35.59
N GLU A 245 -18.04 13.08 36.80
CA GLU A 245 -16.93 13.64 37.59
C GLU A 245 -15.86 12.59 37.88
N THR A 246 -16.23 11.39 38.34
CA THR A 246 -15.28 10.29 38.58
C THR A 246 -14.55 9.84 37.29
N LYS A 247 -15.26 9.81 36.17
CA LYS A 247 -14.65 9.48 34.86
C LYS A 247 -13.67 10.57 34.40
N GLU A 248 -13.96 11.83 34.65
CA GLU A 248 -13.06 12.94 34.29
C GLU A 248 -11.82 12.99 35.20
N GLU A 249 -11.99 12.74 36.48
CA GLU A 249 -10.87 12.63 37.44
C GLU A 249 -9.95 11.45 37.05
N LEU A 250 -10.50 10.29 36.70
CA LEU A 250 -9.72 9.13 36.21
C LEU A 250 -8.96 9.43 34.90
N LYS A 251 -9.54 10.24 34.02
CA LYS A 251 -8.85 10.68 32.80
C LYS A 251 -7.66 11.58 33.09
N ALA A 252 -7.71 12.38 34.11
CA ALA A 252 -6.59 13.28 34.52
C ALA A 252 -5.34 12.49 34.93
N PHE A 253 -5.49 11.23 35.34
CA PHE A 253 -4.37 10.34 35.70
C PHE A 253 -3.88 9.47 34.55
N GLN A 254 -4.40 9.70 33.33
CA GLN A 254 -3.99 8.98 32.12
C GLN A 254 -3.09 9.88 31.27
N GLY A 255 -2.06 9.29 30.65
CA GLY A 255 -1.16 9.96 29.73
C GLY A 255 0.23 10.25 30.30
N ASP A 256 1.12 10.67 29.41
CA ASP A 256 2.53 10.98 29.69
C ASP A 256 2.72 12.14 30.68
N MET A 257 1.79 13.10 30.67
CA MET A 257 1.79 14.25 31.61
C MET A 257 1.41 13.85 33.05
N ALA A 258 0.80 12.68 33.25
CA ALA A 258 0.41 12.13 34.54
C ALA A 258 1.47 11.17 35.14
N ALA A 259 2.63 11.04 34.49
CA ALA A 259 3.71 10.19 34.95
C ALA A 259 4.19 10.58 36.35
N GLY A 260 4.10 9.64 37.30
CA GLY A 260 4.54 9.84 38.67
C GLY A 260 3.60 10.68 39.56
N GLN A 261 2.39 10.98 39.12
CA GLN A 261 1.40 11.65 39.96
C GLN A 261 0.84 10.69 41.02
N LEU A 262 0.67 11.19 42.23
CA LEU A 262 0.06 10.48 43.35
C LEU A 262 -1.44 10.76 43.34
N MET A 263 -2.25 9.72 43.24
CA MET A 263 -3.69 9.82 43.45
C MET A 263 -3.99 9.86 44.96
N TYR A 264 -4.53 10.95 45.45
CA TYR A 264 -5.00 11.05 46.84
C TYR A 264 -6.50 10.71 46.88
N VAL A 265 -6.84 9.65 47.57
CA VAL A 265 -8.23 9.25 47.79
C VAL A 265 -8.55 9.42 49.25
N ASN A 266 -9.51 10.31 49.60
CA ASN A 266 -9.98 10.50 50.94
C ASN A 266 -11.25 9.65 51.18
N VAL A 267 -11.15 8.66 52.05
CA VAL A 267 -12.25 7.77 52.41
C VAL A 267 -12.72 8.16 53.81
N ARG A 268 -14.02 8.33 53.97
CA ARG A 268 -14.60 8.66 55.27
C ARG A 268 -14.57 7.42 56.23
N GLU A 269 -14.55 7.69 57.51
CA GLU A 269 -14.56 6.61 58.51
C GLU A 269 -15.85 5.78 58.41
N GLY A 270 -15.68 4.49 58.07
CA GLY A 270 -16.80 3.55 57.86
C GLY A 270 -17.16 3.32 56.38
N GLU A 271 -16.55 4.00 55.40
CA GLU A 271 -16.71 3.73 53.97
C GLU A 271 -15.63 2.76 53.47
N THR A 272 -16.00 1.97 52.47
CA THR A 272 -15.06 1.04 51.82
C THR A 272 -14.31 1.75 50.70
N ALA A 273 -12.98 1.69 50.72
CA ALA A 273 -12.17 2.27 49.67
C ALA A 273 -12.38 1.52 48.34
N PRO A 274 -12.40 2.24 47.21
CA PRO A 274 -12.45 1.59 45.88
C PRO A 274 -11.29 0.60 45.71
N GLU A 275 -11.57 -0.58 45.16
CA GLU A 275 -10.57 -1.62 44.97
C GLU A 275 -10.21 -1.72 43.47
N PHE A 276 -8.93 -1.52 43.16
CA PHE A 276 -8.43 -1.80 41.81
C PHE A 276 -8.03 -3.27 41.68
N LYS A 277 -8.69 -3.98 40.78
CA LYS A 277 -8.39 -5.38 40.46
C LYS A 277 -7.65 -5.45 39.12
N PRO A 278 -6.30 -5.53 39.10
CA PRO A 278 -5.57 -5.67 37.85
C PRO A 278 -5.90 -7.02 37.19
N PHE A 279 -6.06 -7.02 35.89
CA PHE A 279 -6.08 -8.27 35.13
C PHE A 279 -4.67 -8.86 35.17
N THR A 280 -4.57 -10.13 35.59
CA THR A 280 -3.27 -10.83 35.62
C THR A 280 -2.74 -10.95 34.21
N ALA A 281 -1.66 -10.24 33.90
CA ALA A 281 -0.95 -10.39 32.63
C ALA A 281 -0.20 -11.74 32.65
N ASN A 282 -0.68 -12.70 31.87
CA ASN A 282 0.11 -13.91 31.61
C ASN A 282 1.30 -13.51 30.75
N ASN A 283 2.54 -13.72 31.20
CA ASN A 283 3.82 -13.71 30.48
C ASN A 283 3.85 -13.08 29.05
N TYR A 284 3.02 -12.02 28.84
CA TYR A 284 2.93 -11.31 27.56
C TYR A 284 4.25 -10.62 27.18
N ASP A 285 5.07 -10.28 28.18
CA ASP A 285 6.34 -9.57 27.94
C ASP A 285 7.27 -10.36 27.02
N LYS A 286 7.42 -11.67 27.24
CA LYS A 286 8.26 -12.52 26.39
C LYS A 286 7.67 -12.70 24.99
N ALA A 287 6.35 -12.84 24.89
CA ALA A 287 5.68 -12.97 23.61
C ALA A 287 5.77 -11.67 22.82
N PHE A 288 5.65 -10.52 23.50
CA PHE A 288 5.77 -9.20 22.91
C PHE A 288 7.20 -8.94 22.40
N THR A 289 8.22 -9.15 23.24
CA THR A 289 9.62 -9.01 22.84
C THR A 289 9.97 -9.93 21.66
N ASN A 290 9.54 -11.19 21.69
CA ASN A 290 9.74 -12.09 20.57
C ASN A 290 9.05 -11.62 19.28
N ALA A 291 7.88 -11.00 19.39
CA ALA A 291 7.18 -10.46 18.24
C ALA A 291 7.92 -9.24 17.65
N GLU A 292 8.37 -8.31 18.51
CA GLU A 292 9.16 -7.14 18.11
C GLU A 292 10.45 -7.53 17.38
N GLU A 293 11.15 -8.57 17.84
CA GLU A 293 12.40 -9.03 17.23
C GLU A 293 12.17 -9.78 15.91
N LYS A 294 11.14 -10.63 15.85
CA LYS A 294 10.93 -11.53 14.71
C LYS A 294 10.14 -10.92 13.56
N THR A 295 9.24 -10.00 13.84
CA THR A 295 8.39 -9.41 12.80
C THR A 295 9.22 -8.69 11.72
N PRO A 296 10.21 -7.84 12.03
CA PRO A 296 11.07 -7.23 11.02
C PRO A 296 11.87 -8.25 10.20
N GLU A 297 12.29 -9.35 10.82
CA GLU A 297 13.03 -10.41 10.15
C GLU A 297 12.16 -11.16 9.14
N ILE A 298 10.91 -11.48 9.50
CA ILE A 298 9.92 -12.13 8.62
C ILE A 298 9.61 -11.24 7.42
N ILE A 299 9.36 -9.94 7.66
CA ILE A 299 9.12 -8.96 6.61
C ILE A 299 10.31 -8.91 5.64
N GLY A 300 11.51 -8.75 6.15
CA GLY A 300 12.71 -8.67 5.31
C GLY A 300 13.00 -9.94 4.50
N ARG A 301 12.65 -11.12 5.02
CA ARG A 301 12.75 -12.39 4.27
C ARG A 301 11.82 -12.44 3.06
N ALA A 302 10.64 -11.85 3.16
CA ALA A 302 9.70 -11.80 2.03
C ALA A 302 10.23 -10.99 0.84
N PHE A 303 11.08 -10.00 1.10
CA PHE A 303 11.80 -9.25 0.07
C PHE A 303 13.13 -9.89 -0.35
N VAL A 304 13.52 -10.99 0.26
CA VAL A 304 14.84 -11.64 0.05
C VAL A 304 16.00 -10.66 0.30
N GLN A 305 15.78 -9.64 1.12
CA GLN A 305 16.79 -8.61 1.40
C GLN A 305 17.80 -9.09 2.45
N PRO A 306 19.10 -9.02 2.16
CA PRO A 306 20.13 -9.25 3.16
C PRO A 306 20.00 -8.28 4.37
N PRO A 307 20.22 -8.75 5.61
CA PRO A 307 20.10 -7.91 6.81
C PRO A 307 20.93 -6.62 6.76
N ILE A 308 22.10 -6.66 6.14
CA ILE A 308 22.99 -5.51 5.99
C ILE A 308 22.35 -4.36 5.15
N LEU A 309 21.52 -4.68 4.15
CA LEU A 309 20.82 -3.67 3.35
C LEU A 309 19.64 -3.02 4.10
N ARG A 310 19.25 -3.63 5.23
CA ARG A 310 18.21 -3.11 6.13
C ARG A 310 18.78 -2.37 7.34
N ALA A 311 20.09 -2.10 7.33
CA ALA A 311 20.82 -1.52 8.46
C ALA A 311 20.67 -2.31 9.78
N GLN A 312 20.35 -3.61 9.71
CA GLN A 312 20.33 -4.48 10.87
C GLN A 312 21.76 -4.87 11.25
N ASP A 313 22.01 -4.99 12.56
CA ASP A 313 23.31 -5.38 13.08
C ASP A 313 23.68 -6.79 12.58
N VAL A 314 24.74 -6.86 11.81
CA VAL A 314 25.34 -8.11 11.29
C VAL A 314 26.60 -8.50 12.08
N GLY A 315 26.76 -7.93 13.28
CA GLY A 315 27.93 -8.15 14.14
C GLY A 315 29.15 -7.31 13.72
N SER A 316 30.27 -7.51 14.41
CA SER A 316 31.47 -6.69 14.30
C SER A 316 32.25 -6.78 12.96
N ASN A 317 31.76 -7.57 11.99
CA ASN A 317 32.41 -7.78 10.69
C ASN A 317 31.81 -6.92 9.57
N PHE A 318 31.64 -5.63 9.79
CA PHE A 318 31.24 -4.67 8.75
C PHE A 318 32.42 -4.45 7.78
N GLY A 319 32.60 -5.34 6.81
CA GLY A 319 33.62 -5.19 5.77
C GLY A 319 33.02 -4.68 4.46
N ALA A 320 33.76 -3.83 3.74
CA ALA A 320 33.37 -3.34 2.41
C ALA A 320 32.99 -4.48 1.44
N THR A 321 33.67 -5.62 1.54
CA THR A 321 33.39 -6.83 0.76
C THR A 321 31.99 -7.39 1.05
N LEU A 322 31.54 -7.39 2.32
CA LEU A 322 30.24 -7.91 2.70
C LEU A 322 29.10 -7.03 2.13
N MET A 323 29.28 -5.71 2.18
CA MET A 323 28.33 -4.75 1.60
C MET A 323 28.27 -4.94 0.07
N GLN A 324 29.41 -5.08 -0.60
CA GLN A 324 29.45 -5.30 -2.04
C GLN A 324 28.75 -6.61 -2.43
N ASN A 325 29.04 -7.69 -1.73
CA ASN A 325 28.41 -8.99 -1.98
C ASN A 325 26.89 -8.93 -1.76
N ALA A 326 26.44 -8.24 -0.74
CA ALA A 326 25.00 -8.05 -0.48
C ALA A 326 24.33 -7.21 -1.58
N TYR A 327 25.00 -6.16 -2.04
CA TYR A 327 24.55 -5.35 -3.17
C TYR A 327 24.45 -6.18 -4.45
N ASP A 328 25.50 -6.91 -4.81
CA ASP A 328 25.55 -7.72 -6.03
C ASP A 328 24.50 -8.85 -5.99
N PHE A 329 24.32 -9.49 -4.83
CA PHE A 329 23.29 -10.48 -4.62
C PHE A 329 21.89 -9.89 -4.85
N TYR A 330 21.57 -8.77 -4.19
CA TYR A 330 20.24 -8.18 -4.30
C TYR A 330 19.98 -7.57 -5.67
N ASN A 331 21.02 -7.03 -6.30
CA ASN A 331 20.98 -6.57 -7.68
C ASN A 331 20.64 -7.72 -8.65
N SER A 332 21.19 -8.91 -8.43
CA SER A 332 20.85 -10.11 -9.22
C SER A 332 19.40 -10.57 -8.99
N ILE A 333 18.91 -10.49 -7.75
CA ILE A 333 17.52 -10.85 -7.43
C ILE A 333 16.51 -9.95 -8.17
N THR A 334 16.82 -8.66 -8.33
CA THR A 334 15.93 -7.68 -8.99
C THR A 334 16.16 -7.53 -10.49
N GLU A 335 17.01 -8.34 -11.09
CA GLU A 335 17.33 -8.28 -12.52
C GLU A 335 16.10 -8.58 -13.40
N ASN A 336 15.29 -9.53 -12.98
CA ASN A 336 14.11 -9.92 -13.75
C ASN A 336 13.07 -8.80 -13.86
N GLU A 337 12.86 -8.05 -12.80
CA GLU A 337 11.98 -6.87 -12.77
C GLU A 337 12.48 -5.78 -13.71
N ARG A 338 13.80 -5.50 -13.70
CA ARG A 338 14.41 -4.54 -14.64
C ARG A 338 14.24 -4.99 -16.08
N MET A 339 14.51 -6.26 -16.40
CA MET A 339 14.32 -6.81 -17.74
C MET A 339 12.88 -6.67 -18.24
N VAL A 340 11.90 -6.80 -17.35
CA VAL A 340 10.48 -6.59 -17.70
C VAL A 340 10.25 -5.13 -18.06
N ILE A 341 10.72 -4.20 -17.26
CA ILE A 341 10.57 -2.76 -17.51
C ILE A 341 11.26 -2.36 -18.79
N GLU A 342 12.50 -2.78 -19.01
CA GLU A 342 13.26 -2.52 -20.25
C GLU A 342 12.51 -3.02 -21.48
N ARG A 343 11.95 -4.21 -21.42
CA ARG A 343 11.14 -4.78 -22.51
C ARG A 343 9.90 -3.93 -22.80
N VAL A 344 9.21 -3.44 -21.76
CA VAL A 344 8.04 -2.59 -21.95
C VAL A 344 8.43 -1.25 -22.53
N PHE A 345 9.52 -0.62 -22.05
CA PHE A 345 10.03 0.60 -22.65
C PHE A 345 10.40 0.37 -24.13
N ALA A 346 11.13 -0.68 -24.44
CA ALA A 346 11.48 -1.00 -25.83
C ALA A 346 10.22 -1.19 -26.70
N GLN A 347 9.18 -1.85 -26.18
CA GLN A 347 7.92 -2.05 -26.91
C GLN A 347 7.20 -0.73 -27.17
N VAL A 348 7.04 0.12 -26.16
CA VAL A 348 6.32 1.38 -26.25
C VAL A 348 7.10 2.40 -27.09
N PHE A 349 8.37 2.62 -26.80
CA PHE A 349 9.16 3.63 -27.48
C PHE A 349 9.65 3.23 -28.89
N SER A 350 9.52 1.94 -29.29
CA SER A 350 9.74 1.55 -30.68
C SER A 350 8.79 2.24 -31.68
N ARG A 351 7.68 2.79 -31.19
CA ARG A 351 6.70 3.55 -32.00
C ARG A 351 6.68 5.04 -31.65
N TRP A 352 7.69 5.53 -30.96
CA TRP A 352 7.81 6.93 -30.61
C TRP A 352 7.90 7.80 -31.85
N HIS A 353 7.27 8.96 -31.84
CA HIS A 353 7.19 9.88 -32.98
C HIS A 353 8.56 10.51 -33.38
N ASP A 354 9.46 10.62 -32.44
CA ASP A 354 10.80 11.12 -32.66
C ASP A 354 11.83 9.97 -32.72
N PRO A 355 12.37 9.66 -33.93
CA PRO A 355 13.31 8.56 -34.09
C PRO A 355 14.72 8.85 -33.53
N SER A 356 14.96 10.05 -33.00
CA SER A 356 16.24 10.42 -32.40
C SER A 356 16.36 9.96 -30.93
N ILE A 357 15.30 9.46 -30.38
CA ILE A 357 15.14 8.93 -29.03
C ILE A 357 14.93 7.43 -29.10
#